data_219af31a2b2db89f3a7e330156e6baa8
#
_entry.id   219af31a2b2db89f3a7e330156e6baa8
#
_cell.length_a   1.000
_cell.length_b   1.000
_cell.length_c   1.000
_cell.angle_alpha   90.00
_cell.angle_beta   90.00
_cell.angle_gamma   90.00
#
_symmetry.space_group_name_H-M   'P 1'
#
loop_
_entity.id
_entity.type
_entity.pdbx_description
1 polymer ?
#
loop_
_entity_poly.entity_id
_entity_poly.type
_entity_poly.pdbx_seq_one_letter_code
_entity_poly.pdbx_strand_id
1 'polypeptide(L)'
;MTIFDEIQASIARLAEDAGPSVAGIGQRWGIGSGIVLGEGRVLTNAHNVRGSQATVTFADGRTAEGTVAGHDIDGDLAVVEADTGQAAALPWATAAPAIGTPVFALSNPGVPMAG
;
A
#
# COMPACT_ATOMS: atom_id res chain seq x y z
N MET A 1 -16.59 0.04 28.24
CA MET A 1 -16.19 0.15 26.84
C MET A 1 -17.35 -0.27 25.97
N THR A 2 -17.74 0.54 25.01
CA THR A 2 -18.83 0.22 24.09
C THR A 2 -18.32 -0.61 22.92
N ILE A 3 -19.26 -1.22 22.18
CA ILE A 3 -18.91 -1.94 20.96
C ILE A 3 -18.23 -1.02 19.93
N PHE A 4 -18.63 0.25 19.88
CA PHE A 4 -18.00 1.22 18.98
C PHE A 4 -16.56 1.50 19.39
N ASP A 5 -16.27 1.55 20.69
CA ASP A 5 -14.89 1.71 21.16
C ASP A 5 -14.03 0.51 20.77
N GLU A 6 -14.59 -0.70 20.85
CA GLU A 6 -13.89 -1.92 20.45
C GLU A 6 -13.60 -1.95 18.95
N ILE A 7 -14.56 -1.53 18.13
CA ILE A 7 -14.40 -1.44 16.68
C ILE A 7 -13.31 -0.42 16.35
N GLN A 8 -13.36 0.76 16.97
CA GLN A 8 -12.38 1.81 16.76
C GLN A 8 -10.97 1.33 17.13
N ALA A 9 -10.83 0.66 18.26
CA ALA A 9 -9.54 0.13 18.69
C ALA A 9 -9.00 -0.92 17.74
N SER A 10 -9.86 -1.77 17.18
CA SER A 10 -9.48 -2.79 16.21
C SER A 10 -8.99 -2.15 14.90
N ILE A 11 -9.68 -1.13 14.42
CA ILE A 11 -9.30 -0.41 13.21
C ILE A 11 -7.95 0.30 13.42
N ALA A 12 -7.77 0.94 14.58
CA ALA A 12 -6.51 1.61 14.90
C ALA A 12 -5.34 0.63 14.92
N ARG A 13 -5.53 -0.56 15.48
CA ARG A 13 -4.48 -1.59 15.48
C ARG A 13 -4.15 -2.08 14.07
N LEU A 14 -5.17 -2.29 13.24
CA LEU A 14 -4.95 -2.66 11.85
C LEU A 14 -4.14 -1.61 11.11
N ALA A 15 -4.47 -0.34 11.32
CA ALA A 15 -3.74 0.76 10.70
C ALA A 15 -2.30 0.83 11.19
N GLU A 16 -2.05 0.61 12.47
CA GLU A 16 -0.70 0.58 13.03
C GLU A 16 0.12 -0.59 12.48
N ASP A 17 -0.49 -1.77 12.40
CA ASP A 17 0.22 -2.99 11.98
C ASP A 17 0.47 -3.01 10.47
N ALA A 18 -0.50 -2.62 9.68
CA ALA A 18 -0.42 -2.71 8.21
C ALA A 18 0.03 -1.41 7.55
N GLY A 19 -0.19 -0.27 8.20
CA GLY A 19 0.15 1.04 7.65
C GLY A 19 1.60 1.16 7.16
N PRO A 20 2.60 0.68 7.92
CA PRO A 20 3.99 0.72 7.47
C PRO A 20 4.27 -0.03 6.17
N SER A 21 3.39 -0.95 5.78
CA SER A 21 3.51 -1.71 4.53
C SER A 21 2.75 -1.10 3.37
N VAL A 22 2.06 0.02 3.57
CA VAL A 22 1.27 0.69 2.54
C VAL A 22 2.07 1.88 2.01
N ALA A 23 2.26 1.93 0.70
CA ALA A 23 3.01 2.98 0.03
C ALA A 23 2.12 3.76 -0.91
N GLY A 24 2.52 4.99 -1.23
CA GLY A 24 1.92 5.77 -2.29
C GLY A 24 2.65 5.53 -3.60
N ILE A 25 1.94 5.47 -4.70
CA ILE A 25 2.49 5.26 -6.03
C ILE A 25 2.09 6.43 -6.92
N GLY A 26 3.06 7.06 -7.54
CA GLY A 26 2.83 8.15 -8.48
C GLY A 26 3.37 9.46 -7.96
N GLN A 27 3.15 10.50 -8.74
CA GLN A 27 3.61 11.83 -8.43
C GLN A 27 2.46 12.65 -7.85
N ARG A 28 2.78 13.87 -7.57
CA ARG A 28 2.00 14.94 -6.96
C ARG A 28 0.47 14.90 -7.12
N TRP A 29 -0.01 14.45 -8.29
CA TRP A 29 -1.44 14.42 -8.60
C TRP A 29 -1.84 12.99 -8.94
N GLY A 30 -2.91 12.51 -8.33
CA GLY A 30 -3.42 11.18 -8.63
C GLY A 30 -2.57 10.06 -8.06
N ILE A 31 -2.18 10.19 -6.81
CA ILE A 31 -1.41 9.15 -6.13
C ILE A 31 -2.31 7.95 -5.83
N GLY A 32 -1.90 6.79 -6.34
CA GLY A 32 -2.49 5.51 -5.95
C GLY A 32 -1.79 4.92 -4.75
N SER A 33 -2.21 3.75 -4.33
CA SER A 33 -1.58 3.03 -3.23
C SER A 33 -0.97 1.73 -3.70
N GLY A 34 0.03 1.27 -2.96
CA GLY A 34 0.69 0.01 -3.18
C GLY A 34 1.00 -0.67 -1.87
N ILE A 35 1.38 -1.92 -1.97
CA ILE A 35 1.70 -2.77 -0.82
C ILE A 35 3.13 -3.23 -0.95
N VAL A 36 3.91 -3.07 0.13
CA VAL A 36 5.28 -3.57 0.17
C VAL A 36 5.24 -5.08 0.26
N LEU A 37 5.82 -5.75 -0.75
CA LEU A 37 5.94 -7.21 -0.77
C LEU A 37 7.20 -7.70 -0.07
N GLY A 38 8.18 -6.81 0.12
CA GLY A 38 9.51 -7.13 0.61
C GLY A 38 10.51 -7.26 -0.52
N GLU A 39 11.79 -7.33 -0.16
CA GLU A 39 12.88 -7.58 -1.12
C GLU A 39 12.89 -6.61 -2.31
N GLY A 40 12.57 -5.36 -2.06
CA GLY A 40 12.61 -4.34 -3.09
C GLY A 40 11.44 -4.36 -4.06
N ARG A 41 10.29 -4.90 -3.66
CA ARG A 41 9.10 -4.97 -4.53
C ARG A 41 7.88 -4.38 -3.87
N VAL A 42 7.11 -3.66 -4.67
CA VAL A 42 5.83 -3.05 -4.27
C VAL A 42 4.78 -3.46 -5.28
N LEU A 43 3.66 -3.98 -4.79
CA LEU A 43 2.51 -4.35 -5.62
C LEU A 43 1.53 -3.19 -5.67
N THR A 44 1.09 -2.83 -6.86
CA THR A 44 0.09 -1.80 -7.06
C THR A 44 -0.83 -2.18 -8.22
N ASN A 45 -1.76 -1.30 -8.54
CA ASN A 45 -2.62 -1.49 -9.69
C ASN A 45 -1.93 -0.97 -10.97
N ALA A 46 -2.16 -1.64 -12.08
CA ALA A 46 -1.55 -1.25 -13.35
C ALA A 46 -1.94 0.17 -13.76
N HIS A 47 -3.17 0.59 -13.45
CA HIS A 47 -3.61 1.95 -13.78
C HIS A 47 -2.90 3.04 -12.98
N ASN A 48 -2.17 2.69 -11.92
CA ASN A 48 -1.40 3.64 -11.13
C ASN A 48 0.00 3.93 -11.70
N VAL A 49 0.45 3.13 -12.66
CA VAL A 49 1.77 3.29 -13.24
C VAL A 49 1.67 3.69 -14.70
N ARG A 50 2.56 4.59 -15.11
CA ARG A 50 2.63 5.06 -16.49
C ARG A 50 4.08 4.95 -16.94
N GLY A 51 4.30 4.24 -18.04
CA GLY A 51 5.65 4.01 -18.54
C GLY A 51 6.41 3.02 -17.67
N SER A 52 7.72 3.18 -17.60
CA SER A 52 8.61 2.23 -16.96
C SER A 52 9.10 2.65 -15.58
N GLN A 53 8.73 3.85 -15.14
CA GLN A 53 9.19 4.41 -13.87
C GLN A 53 7.99 4.82 -13.01
N ALA A 54 8.13 4.70 -11.70
CA ALA A 54 7.11 5.15 -10.76
C ALA A 54 7.79 5.64 -9.48
N THR A 55 7.28 6.72 -8.92
CA THR A 55 7.74 7.21 -7.62
C THR A 55 6.98 6.49 -6.53
N VAL A 56 7.71 5.92 -5.58
CA VAL A 56 7.14 5.24 -4.42
C VAL A 56 7.38 6.09 -3.19
N THR A 57 6.32 6.40 -2.45
CA THR A 57 6.40 7.14 -1.19
C THR A 57 6.01 6.19 -0.06
N PHE A 58 6.96 5.92 0.83
CA PHE A 58 6.75 5.00 1.93
C PHE A 58 6.05 5.71 3.11
N ALA A 59 5.56 4.91 4.05
CA ALA A 59 4.78 5.41 5.18
C ALA A 59 5.54 6.42 6.05
N ASP A 60 6.87 6.33 6.11
CA ASP A 60 7.72 7.27 6.83
C ASP A 60 8.00 8.57 6.07
N GLY A 61 7.45 8.71 4.87
CA GLY A 61 7.67 9.88 4.01
C GLY A 61 8.86 9.78 3.06
N ARG A 62 9.68 8.73 3.19
CA ARG A 62 10.81 8.51 2.28
C ARG A 62 10.29 8.17 0.89
N THR A 63 10.94 8.69 -0.13
CA THR A 63 10.60 8.39 -1.52
C THR A 63 11.71 7.62 -2.21
N ALA A 64 11.34 6.81 -3.17
CA ALA A 64 12.27 6.12 -4.04
C ALA A 64 11.72 6.08 -5.46
N GLU A 65 12.60 6.23 -6.44
CA GLU A 65 12.22 6.00 -7.83
C GLU A 65 12.27 4.50 -8.10
N GLY A 66 11.17 3.97 -8.60
CA GLY A 66 11.07 2.56 -8.91
C GLY A 66 10.96 2.30 -10.40
N THR A 67 11.25 1.07 -10.76
CA THR A 67 11.12 0.57 -12.13
C THR A 67 9.98 -0.44 -12.18
N VAL A 68 9.10 -0.29 -13.15
CA VAL A 68 8.01 -1.25 -13.35
C VAL A 68 8.61 -2.56 -13.86
N ALA A 69 8.61 -3.58 -13.01
CA ALA A 69 9.18 -4.90 -13.35
C ALA A 69 8.24 -5.73 -14.20
N GLY A 70 6.94 -5.51 -14.04
CA GLY A 70 5.93 -6.22 -14.81
C GLY A 70 4.56 -5.71 -14.50
N HIS A 71 3.63 -5.97 -15.41
CA HIS A 71 2.24 -5.58 -15.20
C HIS A 71 1.30 -6.53 -15.94
N ASP A 72 0.11 -6.65 -15.40
CA ASP A 72 -1.01 -7.38 -15.98
C ASP A 72 -2.15 -6.39 -16.13
N ILE A 73 -2.39 -5.91 -17.34
CA ILE A 73 -3.41 -4.89 -17.60
C ILE A 73 -4.81 -5.45 -17.35
N ASP A 74 -5.06 -6.67 -17.76
CA ASP A 74 -6.37 -7.29 -17.59
C ASP A 74 -6.72 -7.51 -16.11
N GLY A 75 -5.74 -7.92 -15.31
CA GLY A 75 -5.89 -8.07 -13.86
C GLY A 75 -5.68 -6.78 -13.08
N ASP A 76 -5.26 -5.71 -13.75
CA ASP A 76 -4.95 -4.40 -13.14
C ASP A 76 -3.92 -4.51 -12.02
N LEU A 77 -2.85 -5.25 -12.27
CA LEU A 77 -1.74 -5.42 -11.33
C LEU A 77 -0.43 -4.98 -11.94
N ALA A 78 0.44 -4.43 -11.11
CA ALA A 78 1.79 -4.08 -11.49
C ALA A 78 2.74 -4.30 -10.30
N VAL A 79 3.97 -4.67 -10.60
CA VAL A 79 5.04 -4.78 -9.61
C VAL A 79 6.09 -3.72 -9.91
N VAL A 80 6.41 -2.93 -8.92
CA VAL A 80 7.44 -1.89 -8.99
C VAL A 80 8.63 -2.34 -8.17
N GLU A 81 9.80 -2.36 -8.76
CA GLU A 81 11.06 -2.58 -8.04
C GLU A 81 11.59 -1.24 -7.56
N ALA A 82 11.80 -1.13 -6.25
CA ALA A 82 12.30 0.07 -5.60
C ALA A 82 13.05 -0.33 -4.33
N ASP A 83 13.89 0.57 -3.83
CA ASP A 83 14.55 0.35 -2.55
C ASP A 83 13.53 0.51 -1.43
N THR A 84 13.04 -0.61 -0.91
CA THR A 84 12.05 -0.63 0.15
C THR A 84 12.65 -0.33 1.53
N GLY A 85 13.98 -0.35 1.66
CA GLY A 85 14.67 0.00 2.91
C GLY A 85 14.16 -0.81 4.10
N GLN A 86 13.71 -0.11 5.13
CA GLN A 86 13.19 -0.71 6.36
C GLN A 86 11.69 -0.97 6.33
N ALA A 87 11.01 -0.68 5.21
CA ALA A 87 9.57 -0.88 5.10
C ALA A 87 9.24 -2.37 5.25
N ALA A 88 8.29 -2.67 6.12
CA ALA A 88 7.89 -4.04 6.39
C ALA A 88 7.03 -4.58 5.26
N ALA A 89 7.26 -5.84 4.89
CA ALA A 89 6.39 -6.53 3.95
C ALA A 89 5.05 -6.84 4.62
N LEU A 90 3.98 -6.68 3.86
CA LEU A 90 2.65 -7.07 4.35
C LEU A 90 2.50 -8.58 4.17
N PRO A 91 2.25 -9.34 5.24
CA PRO A 91 2.06 -10.78 5.12
C PRO A 91 0.81 -11.11 4.32
N TRP A 92 0.89 -12.16 3.51
CA TRP A 92 -0.28 -12.69 2.81
C TRP A 92 -1.16 -13.46 3.78
N ALA A 93 -2.48 -13.37 3.57
CA ALA A 93 -3.40 -14.21 4.30
C ALA A 93 -3.18 -15.69 3.95
N THR A 94 -3.23 -16.55 4.96
CA THR A 94 -3.03 -17.99 4.75
C THR A 94 -4.28 -18.71 4.25
N ALA A 95 -5.43 -18.05 4.35
CA ALA A 95 -6.71 -18.58 3.87
C ALA A 95 -7.59 -17.44 3.40
N ALA A 96 -8.50 -17.74 2.48
CA ALA A 96 -9.49 -16.78 2.01
C ALA A 96 -10.45 -16.44 3.16
N PRO A 97 -10.85 -15.18 3.30
CA PRO A 97 -11.84 -14.80 4.31
C PRO A 97 -13.17 -15.46 4.02
N ALA A 98 -13.87 -15.86 5.09
CA ALA A 98 -15.23 -16.39 4.95
C ALA A 98 -16.19 -15.25 4.56
N ILE A 99 -17.31 -15.64 3.94
CA ILE A 99 -18.38 -14.68 3.63
C ILE A 99 -18.86 -14.05 4.93
N GLY A 100 -18.96 -12.72 4.93
CA GLY A 100 -19.38 -11.96 6.11
C GLY A 100 -18.24 -11.49 7.00
N THR A 101 -17.00 -11.86 6.69
CA THR A 101 -15.82 -11.36 7.42
C THR A 101 -15.63 -9.87 7.10
N PRO A 102 -15.54 -9.00 8.12
CA PRO A 102 -15.22 -7.61 7.89
C PRO A 102 -13.81 -7.47 7.32
N VAL A 103 -13.66 -6.60 6.33
CA VAL A 103 -12.36 -6.26 5.75
C VAL A 103 -12.22 -4.74 5.69
N PHE A 104 -10.98 -4.27 5.73
CA PHE A 104 -10.69 -2.84 5.70
C PHE A 104 -9.67 -2.57 4.60
N ALA A 105 -9.94 -1.55 3.81
CA ALA A 105 -9.01 -1.07 2.80
C ALA A 105 -8.16 0.03 3.41
N LEU A 106 -6.84 -0.10 3.28
CA LEU A 106 -5.90 0.92 3.71
C LEU A 106 -5.25 1.54 2.49
N SER A 107 -5.11 2.84 2.53
CA SER A 107 -4.44 3.56 1.45
C SER A 107 -3.44 4.55 2.04
N ASN A 108 -2.43 4.89 1.23
CA ASN A 108 -1.52 5.97 1.58
C ASN A 108 -2.16 7.27 1.11
N PRO A 109 -2.39 8.25 2.01
CA PRO A 109 -3.04 9.51 1.62
C PRO A 109 -2.12 10.44 0.82
N GLY A 110 -0.86 10.03 0.63
CA GLY A 110 0.12 10.89 -0.02
C GLY A 110 0.72 11.89 0.96
N VAL A 111 1.23 12.99 0.40
CA VAL A 111 1.81 14.04 1.23
C VAL A 111 0.69 14.71 2.03
N PRO A 112 0.81 14.80 3.37
CA PRO A 112 -0.20 15.49 4.16
C PRO A 112 -0.38 16.91 3.65
N MET A 113 -1.64 17.32 3.48
CA MET A 113 -1.94 18.70 3.14
C MET A 113 -1.50 19.59 4.29
N ALA A 114 -0.67 20.58 3.96
CA ALA A 114 -0.25 21.55 4.97
C ALA A 114 -1.47 22.35 5.42
N GLY A 115 -1.64 22.45 6.69
CA GLY A 115 -2.70 23.30 7.19
C GLY A 115 -3.57 22.78 8.17
#